data_ba021d15d51b8c3838c9f5e1da37e6f6
#
_entry.id   ba021d15d51b8c3838c9f5e1da37e6f6
#
_cell.length_a   1.000
_cell.length_b   1.000
_cell.length_c   1.000
_cell.angle_alpha   90.00
_cell.angle_beta   90.00
_cell.angle_gamma   90.00
#
_symmetry.space_group_name_H-M   'P 1'
#
loop_
_entity.id
_entity.type
_entity.pdbx_description
1 polymer ?
#
loop_
_entity_poly.entity_id
_entity_poly.type
_entity_poly.pdbx_seq_one_letter_code
_entity_poly.pdbx_strand_id
1 'polypeptide(L)'
;MPSKGPDWTPDRRYYDCRYAVLREPLGFPRGAEILADDDQAIHSWIEDGDKIVAVGRAHVIPASSDGSQADHAGPDAAHCPAFGPLIKGGPRPAIQIRQMGTLESHRRQGNAAKVLNQLEENAVKQFGAVAGFLQAREHAIPFYQSQGWEIIDEEYEIIGIGLHRSMMKHFG
;
A
#
# COMPACT_ATOMS: atom_id res chain seq x y z
N MET A 1 -7.33 -15.58 -6.90
CA MET A 1 -6.09 -14.81 -6.68
C MET A 1 -5.73 -14.88 -5.21
N PRO A 2 -4.48 -15.19 -4.86
CA PRO A 2 -4.09 -15.33 -3.46
C PRO A 2 -4.23 -14.05 -2.66
N SER A 3 -4.89 -14.15 -1.52
CA SER A 3 -4.95 -13.07 -0.54
C SER A 3 -5.10 -13.68 0.85
N LYS A 4 -4.55 -12.99 1.85
CA LYS A 4 -4.63 -13.36 3.25
C LYS A 4 -4.95 -12.15 4.09
N GLY A 5 -5.79 -12.35 5.08
CA GLY A 5 -6.18 -11.33 6.03
C GLY A 5 -5.31 -11.34 7.29
N PRO A 6 -5.76 -10.62 8.33
CA PRO A 6 -5.02 -10.56 9.59
C PRO A 6 -4.62 -11.93 10.13
N ASP A 7 -3.56 -11.94 10.92
CA ASP A 7 -2.94 -13.12 11.53
C ASP A 7 -2.15 -14.00 10.56
N TRP A 8 -1.92 -13.55 9.33
CA TRP A 8 -1.02 -14.21 8.41
C TRP A 8 0.33 -13.51 8.35
N THR A 9 1.39 -14.28 8.53
CA THR A 9 2.75 -13.78 8.34
C THR A 9 3.18 -14.06 6.90
N PRO A 10 3.53 -13.02 6.13
CA PRO A 10 4.01 -13.21 4.76
C PRO A 10 5.22 -14.13 4.69
N ASP A 11 5.26 -14.98 3.67
CA ASP A 11 6.41 -15.85 3.44
C ASP A 11 7.55 -15.11 2.72
N ARG A 12 8.69 -15.78 2.59
CA ARG A 12 9.89 -15.18 2.00
C ARG A 12 9.67 -14.73 0.57
N ARG A 13 8.93 -15.47 -0.25
CA ARG A 13 8.70 -15.14 -1.67
C ARG A 13 7.95 -13.80 -1.79
N TYR A 14 7.00 -13.56 -0.89
CA TYR A 14 6.26 -12.30 -0.82
C TYR A 14 7.22 -11.14 -0.47
N TYR A 15 8.03 -11.31 0.54
CA TYR A 15 9.00 -10.29 0.95
C TYR A 15 10.10 -10.08 -0.07
N ASP A 16 10.53 -11.11 -0.77
CA ASP A 16 11.52 -10.98 -1.86
C ASP A 16 10.98 -10.06 -2.97
N CYS A 17 9.72 -10.23 -3.36
CA CYS A 17 9.09 -9.36 -4.34
C CYS A 17 8.98 -7.91 -3.83
N ARG A 18 8.49 -7.73 -2.61
CA ARG A 18 8.38 -6.40 -2.01
C ARG A 18 9.75 -5.69 -1.96
N TYR A 19 10.77 -6.39 -1.54
CA TYR A 19 12.13 -5.85 -1.50
C TYR A 19 12.63 -5.45 -2.89
N ALA A 20 12.54 -6.35 -3.85
CA ALA A 20 13.04 -6.12 -5.22
C ALA A 20 12.37 -4.90 -5.89
N VAL A 21 11.11 -4.64 -5.58
CA VAL A 21 10.36 -3.55 -6.22
C VAL A 21 10.47 -2.24 -5.45
N LEU A 22 10.45 -2.28 -4.13
CA LEU A 22 10.23 -1.08 -3.30
C LEU A 22 11.43 -0.66 -2.46
N ARG A 23 12.43 -1.51 -2.27
CA ARG A 23 13.55 -1.21 -1.39
C ARG A 23 14.89 -1.28 -2.11
N GLU A 24 15.14 -2.35 -2.85
CA GLU A 24 16.39 -2.53 -3.59
C GLU A 24 16.69 -1.38 -4.54
N PRO A 25 15.73 -0.87 -5.35
CA PRO A 25 16.00 0.25 -6.26
C PRO A 25 16.43 1.54 -5.56
N LEU A 26 16.08 1.70 -4.28
CA LEU A 26 16.42 2.86 -3.47
C LEU A 26 17.68 2.63 -2.61
N GLY A 27 18.32 1.46 -2.75
CA GLY A 27 19.53 1.12 -2.01
C GLY A 27 19.33 0.74 -0.55
N PHE A 28 18.11 0.42 -0.12
CA PHE A 28 17.85 -0.02 1.25
C PHE A 28 18.36 -1.45 1.47
N PRO A 29 18.85 -1.77 2.69
CA PRO A 29 19.27 -3.13 3.03
C PRO A 29 18.07 -4.07 3.17
N ARG A 30 18.33 -5.37 3.11
CA ARG A 30 17.31 -6.39 3.43
C ARG A 30 16.82 -6.19 4.86
N GLY A 31 15.52 -6.38 5.04
CA GLY A 31 14.81 -6.12 6.30
C GLY A 31 13.96 -4.85 6.24
N ALA A 32 14.31 -3.88 5.41
CA ALA A 32 13.53 -2.65 5.21
C ALA A 32 12.16 -2.93 4.57
N GLU A 33 11.98 -4.08 3.94
CA GLU A 33 10.71 -4.51 3.35
C GLU A 33 9.70 -5.01 4.39
N ILE A 34 10.15 -5.34 5.60
CA ILE A 34 9.29 -5.91 6.65
C ILE A 34 8.71 -4.77 7.50
N LEU A 35 7.39 -4.73 7.63
CA LEU A 35 6.71 -3.78 8.50
C LEU A 35 6.22 -4.47 9.77
N ALA A 36 6.32 -3.77 10.89
CA ALA A 36 5.99 -4.34 12.21
C ALA A 36 4.52 -4.79 12.32
N ASP A 37 3.63 -4.18 11.57
CA ASP A 37 2.19 -4.47 11.57
C ASP A 37 1.74 -5.33 10.39
N ASP A 38 2.67 -5.99 9.70
CA ASP A 38 2.32 -6.86 8.56
C ASP A 38 1.36 -7.99 8.94
N ASP A 39 1.44 -8.50 10.17
CA ASP A 39 0.54 -9.55 10.67
C ASP A 39 -0.90 -9.07 10.90
N GLN A 40 -1.13 -7.77 10.92
CA GLN A 40 -2.45 -7.17 11.13
C GLN A 40 -3.09 -6.68 9.82
N ALA A 41 -2.38 -6.81 8.71
CA ALA A 41 -2.81 -6.31 7.41
C ALA A 41 -3.42 -7.40 6.53
N ILE A 42 -4.19 -6.98 5.55
CA ILE A 42 -4.58 -7.82 4.42
C ILE A 42 -3.47 -7.75 3.38
N HIS A 43 -3.10 -8.88 2.84
CA HIS A 43 -2.09 -8.99 1.78
C HIS A 43 -2.71 -9.62 0.54
N SER A 44 -2.28 -9.17 -0.63
CA SER A 44 -2.66 -9.75 -1.91
C SER A 44 -1.43 -9.84 -2.82
N TRP A 45 -1.38 -10.86 -3.65
CA TRP A 45 -0.24 -11.08 -4.52
C TRP A 45 -0.60 -11.88 -5.76
N ILE A 46 0.26 -11.82 -6.76
CA ILE A 46 0.18 -12.60 -7.99
C ILE A 46 1.38 -13.53 -8.03
N GLU A 47 1.13 -14.80 -8.33
CA GLU A 47 2.16 -15.82 -8.53
C GLU A 47 2.35 -16.09 -10.03
N ASP A 48 3.60 -16.33 -10.42
CA ASP A 48 3.96 -16.87 -11.74
C ASP A 48 4.97 -17.99 -11.50
N GLY A 49 4.50 -19.24 -11.61
CA GLY A 49 5.28 -20.39 -11.21
C GLY A 49 5.59 -20.36 -9.70
N ASP A 50 6.85 -20.52 -9.35
CA ASP A 50 7.31 -20.51 -7.95
C ASP A 50 7.59 -19.11 -7.41
N LYS A 51 7.34 -18.09 -8.21
CA LYS A 51 7.71 -16.72 -7.90
C LYS A 51 6.49 -15.85 -7.66
N ILE A 52 6.56 -14.96 -6.67
CA ILE A 52 5.58 -13.89 -6.49
C ILE A 52 6.07 -12.68 -7.29
N VAL A 53 5.23 -12.15 -8.14
CA VAL A 53 5.59 -11.11 -9.12
C VAL A 53 4.91 -9.77 -8.90
N ALA A 54 3.86 -9.73 -8.08
CA ALA A 54 3.19 -8.50 -7.68
C ALA A 54 2.67 -8.64 -6.26
N VAL A 55 2.71 -7.56 -5.50
CA VAL A 55 2.31 -7.53 -4.09
C VAL A 55 1.58 -6.25 -3.76
N GLY A 56 0.83 -6.27 -2.66
CA GLY A 56 0.21 -5.10 -2.05
C GLY A 56 -0.36 -5.46 -0.69
N ARG A 57 -0.54 -4.45 0.15
CA ARG A 57 -1.20 -4.64 1.45
C ARG A 57 -2.18 -3.52 1.76
N ALA A 58 -3.14 -3.83 2.62
CA ALA A 58 -4.08 -2.87 3.18
C ALA A 58 -4.18 -3.09 4.68
N HIS A 59 -4.14 -2.03 5.46
CA HIS A 59 -4.37 -2.09 6.90
C HIS A 59 -5.44 -1.10 7.32
N VAL A 60 -6.14 -1.41 8.42
CA VAL A 60 -7.08 -0.46 9.00
C VAL A 60 -6.30 0.70 9.61
N ILE A 61 -6.72 1.93 9.28
CA ILE A 61 -6.19 3.11 9.94
C ILE A 61 -6.89 3.20 11.30
N PRO A 62 -6.15 3.11 12.43
CA PRO A 62 -6.78 3.18 13.74
C PRO A 62 -7.66 4.42 13.91
N ALA A 63 -8.79 4.27 14.61
CA ALA A 63 -9.75 5.35 14.79
C ALA A 63 -9.13 6.63 15.40
N SER A 64 -8.08 6.48 16.20
CA SER A 64 -7.34 7.59 16.81
C SER A 64 -6.22 8.14 15.93
N SER A 65 -5.96 7.55 14.77
CA SER A 65 -4.88 7.95 13.86
C SER A 65 -5.40 8.83 12.72
N ASP A 66 -4.58 9.77 12.31
CA ASP A 66 -4.81 10.58 11.11
C ASP A 66 -4.14 10.00 9.86
N GLY A 67 -3.53 8.81 9.99
CA GLY A 67 -2.82 8.14 8.91
C GLY A 67 -1.33 8.46 8.80
N SER A 68 -0.82 9.42 9.57
CA SER A 68 0.62 9.71 9.58
C SER A 68 1.41 8.55 10.20
N GLN A 69 2.54 8.22 9.59
CA GLN A 69 3.39 7.12 10.05
C GLN A 69 4.75 7.13 9.36
N ALA A 70 5.67 6.30 9.84
CA ALA A 70 6.94 6.09 9.18
C ALA A 70 6.75 5.34 7.84
N ASP A 71 7.52 5.73 6.82
CA ASP A 71 7.43 5.14 5.47
C ASP A 71 7.85 3.67 5.46
N HIS A 72 8.87 3.32 6.24
CA HIS A 72 9.40 1.95 6.33
C HIS A 72 9.98 1.70 7.72
N ALA A 73 10.44 0.46 7.96
CA ALA A 73 11.10 0.12 9.21
C ALA A 73 12.51 0.77 9.28
N GLY A 74 12.92 1.14 10.48
CA GLY A 74 14.24 1.70 10.75
C GLY A 74 14.19 3.08 11.42
N PRO A 75 15.26 3.46 12.15
CA PRO A 75 15.26 4.69 12.93
C PRO A 75 15.27 5.97 12.10
N ASP A 76 15.76 5.90 10.86
CA ASP A 76 15.88 7.06 9.97
C ASP A 76 14.79 7.08 8.89
N ALA A 77 13.71 6.32 9.07
CA ALA A 77 12.61 6.29 8.11
C ALA A 77 11.94 7.65 8.00
N ALA A 78 11.67 8.08 6.77
CA ALA A 78 10.92 9.31 6.50
C ALA A 78 9.51 9.19 7.06
N HIS A 79 8.94 10.32 7.46
CA HIS A 79 7.59 10.38 7.99
C HIS A 79 6.60 10.68 6.87
N CYS A 80 5.57 9.85 6.73
CA CYS A 80 4.48 10.08 5.80
C CYS A 80 3.41 10.97 6.45
N PRO A 81 2.92 12.00 5.73
CA PRO A 81 1.95 12.95 6.30
C PRO A 81 0.59 12.31 6.55
N ALA A 82 -0.19 12.98 7.39
CA ALA A 82 -1.57 12.62 7.65
C ALA A 82 -2.46 12.84 6.41
N PHE A 83 -3.57 12.14 6.37
CA PHE A 83 -4.61 12.35 5.34
C PHE A 83 -5.58 13.45 5.81
N GLY A 84 -5.75 14.49 5.02
CA GLY A 84 -6.58 15.64 5.36
C GLY A 84 -7.99 15.29 5.83
N PRO A 85 -8.76 14.44 5.11
CA PRO A 85 -10.08 14.03 5.56
C PRO A 85 -10.10 13.36 6.93
N LEU A 86 -9.07 12.57 7.27
CA LEU A 86 -8.99 11.89 8.56
C LEU A 86 -8.68 12.84 9.72
N ILE A 87 -7.95 13.92 9.47
CA ILE A 87 -7.74 14.98 10.46
C ILE A 87 -9.08 15.60 10.87
N LYS A 88 -10.02 15.68 9.94
CA LYS A 88 -11.35 16.26 10.14
C LYS A 88 -12.41 15.26 10.62
N GLY A 89 -11.98 14.07 11.05
CA GLY A 89 -12.89 13.02 11.49
C GLY A 89 -13.34 12.05 10.39
N GLY A 90 -13.03 12.35 9.15
CA GLY A 90 -13.17 11.67 7.88
C GLY A 90 -14.08 10.46 7.76
N PRO A 91 -14.19 9.77 6.62
CA PRO A 91 -14.95 8.53 6.54
C PRO A 91 -14.21 7.41 7.25
N ARG A 92 -14.92 6.66 8.11
CA ARG A 92 -14.38 5.51 8.85
C ARG A 92 -15.41 4.38 8.95
N PRO A 93 -15.01 3.10 9.01
CA PRO A 93 -13.65 2.61 9.01
C PRO A 93 -12.93 2.90 7.68
N ALA A 94 -11.66 3.25 7.78
CA ALA A 94 -10.82 3.53 6.61
C ALA A 94 -9.61 2.62 6.60
N ILE A 95 -9.16 2.27 5.39
CA ILE A 95 -7.92 1.50 5.20
C ILE A 95 -6.89 2.34 4.45
N GLN A 96 -5.64 1.95 4.59
CA GLN A 96 -4.56 2.47 3.78
C GLN A 96 -3.97 1.37 2.93
N ILE A 97 -3.84 1.65 1.63
CA ILE A 97 -3.11 0.79 0.70
C ILE A 97 -1.64 1.18 0.78
N ARG A 98 -0.79 0.17 0.97
CA ARG A 98 0.67 0.36 1.01
C ARG A 98 1.38 -0.80 0.34
N GLN A 99 2.67 -0.59 0.06
CA GLN A 99 3.56 -1.64 -0.43
C GLN A 99 3.08 -2.28 -1.72
N MET A 100 2.51 -1.48 -2.60
CA MET A 100 2.13 -1.90 -3.94
C MET A 100 3.36 -1.96 -4.83
N GLY A 101 3.59 -3.11 -5.46
CA GLY A 101 4.71 -3.25 -6.37
C GLY A 101 4.56 -4.44 -7.30
N THR A 102 5.10 -4.28 -8.52
CA THR A 102 5.12 -5.33 -9.53
C THR A 102 6.53 -5.44 -10.09
N LEU A 103 7.06 -6.66 -10.21
CA LEU A 103 8.36 -6.87 -10.85
C LEU A 103 8.35 -6.28 -12.26
N GLU A 104 9.46 -5.69 -12.67
CA GLU A 104 9.59 -5.02 -13.95
C GLU A 104 9.18 -5.92 -15.12
N SER A 105 9.58 -7.19 -15.09
CA SER A 105 9.25 -8.20 -16.10
C SER A 105 7.75 -8.49 -16.24
N HIS A 106 6.94 -8.11 -15.26
CA HIS A 106 5.51 -8.39 -15.19
C HIS A 106 4.64 -7.13 -15.16
N ARG A 107 5.21 -5.98 -15.46
CA ARG A 107 4.48 -4.71 -15.56
C ARG A 107 3.65 -4.65 -16.82
N ARG A 108 2.60 -3.78 -16.81
CA ARG A 108 1.68 -3.53 -17.94
C ARG A 108 0.90 -4.77 -18.37
N GLN A 109 0.64 -5.69 -17.43
CA GLN A 109 -0.15 -6.90 -17.64
C GLN A 109 -1.42 -6.92 -16.79
N GLY A 110 -1.76 -5.79 -16.14
CA GLY A 110 -2.91 -5.68 -15.26
C GLY A 110 -2.72 -6.27 -13.86
N ASN A 111 -1.52 -6.67 -13.49
CA ASN A 111 -1.26 -7.31 -12.19
C ASN A 111 -1.51 -6.35 -11.02
N ALA A 112 -1.09 -5.10 -11.13
CA ALA A 112 -1.31 -4.12 -10.07
C ALA A 112 -2.81 -3.85 -9.85
N ALA A 113 -3.60 -3.77 -10.94
CA ALA A 113 -5.04 -3.58 -10.85
C ALA A 113 -5.72 -4.77 -10.16
N LYS A 114 -5.29 -6.00 -10.45
CA LYS A 114 -5.82 -7.21 -9.80
C LYS A 114 -5.51 -7.21 -8.29
N VAL A 115 -4.28 -6.89 -7.92
CA VAL A 115 -3.87 -6.79 -6.51
C VAL A 115 -4.69 -5.73 -5.79
N LEU A 116 -4.81 -4.54 -6.37
CA LEU A 116 -5.55 -3.43 -5.78
C LEU A 116 -7.02 -3.77 -5.58
N ASN A 117 -7.67 -4.31 -6.60
CA ASN A 117 -9.08 -4.71 -6.52
C ASN A 117 -9.32 -5.75 -5.43
N GLN A 118 -8.43 -6.73 -5.30
CA GLN A 118 -8.53 -7.75 -4.27
C GLN A 118 -8.40 -7.16 -2.87
N LEU A 119 -7.49 -6.20 -2.70
CA LEU A 119 -7.32 -5.49 -1.43
C LEU A 119 -8.57 -4.67 -1.08
N GLU A 120 -9.16 -3.95 -2.04
CA GLU A 120 -10.37 -3.16 -1.84
C GLU A 120 -11.55 -4.07 -1.43
N GLU A 121 -11.78 -5.14 -2.17
CA GLU A 121 -12.86 -6.09 -1.87
C GLU A 121 -12.70 -6.71 -0.47
N ASN A 122 -11.49 -7.15 -0.13
CA ASN A 122 -11.24 -7.75 1.17
C ASN A 122 -11.32 -6.73 2.31
N ALA A 123 -10.93 -5.48 2.08
CA ALA A 123 -11.07 -4.43 3.08
C ALA A 123 -12.53 -4.16 3.42
N VAL A 124 -13.39 -4.10 2.42
CA VAL A 124 -14.84 -3.96 2.62
C VAL A 124 -15.39 -5.18 3.37
N LYS A 125 -15.02 -6.36 2.92
CA LYS A 125 -15.55 -7.61 3.47
C LYS A 125 -15.09 -7.88 4.92
N GLN A 126 -13.80 -7.67 5.21
CA GLN A 126 -13.23 -8.06 6.49
C GLN A 126 -13.26 -6.94 7.53
N PHE A 127 -13.15 -5.69 7.11
CA PHE A 127 -13.07 -4.56 8.02
C PHE A 127 -14.30 -3.64 7.97
N GLY A 128 -15.22 -3.87 7.03
CA GLY A 128 -16.33 -2.94 6.81
C GLY A 128 -15.88 -1.57 6.34
N ALA A 129 -14.73 -1.51 5.67
CA ALA A 129 -14.15 -0.24 5.23
C ALA A 129 -15.09 0.50 4.28
N VAL A 130 -15.25 1.81 4.50
CA VAL A 130 -16.07 2.68 3.65
C VAL A 130 -15.20 3.57 2.75
N ALA A 131 -13.91 3.68 3.05
CA ALA A 131 -12.98 4.47 2.26
C ALA A 131 -11.56 3.90 2.36
N GLY A 132 -10.77 4.18 1.34
CA GLY A 132 -9.35 3.89 1.30
C GLY A 132 -8.54 5.15 1.06
N PHE A 133 -7.32 5.15 1.58
CA PHE A 133 -6.32 6.21 1.42
C PHE A 133 -5.00 5.60 0.97
N LEU A 134 -4.23 6.35 0.22
CA LEU A 134 -2.86 5.97 -0.15
C LEU A 134 -2.03 7.21 -0.47
N GLN A 135 -0.72 7.00 -0.45
CA GLN A 135 0.25 8.01 -0.86
C GLN A 135 0.92 7.51 -2.14
N ALA A 136 0.56 8.14 -3.26
CA ALA A 136 1.01 7.71 -4.57
C ALA A 136 2.26 8.45 -4.99
N ARG A 137 3.28 7.70 -5.46
CA ARG A 137 4.41 8.31 -6.17
C ARG A 137 3.89 8.99 -7.43
N GLU A 138 4.53 10.07 -7.82
CA GLU A 138 4.14 10.88 -8.97
C GLU A 138 3.83 10.03 -10.22
N HIS A 139 4.70 9.10 -10.56
CA HIS A 139 4.52 8.26 -11.75
C HIS A 139 3.38 7.24 -11.63
N ALA A 140 2.90 6.94 -10.43
CA ALA A 140 1.82 5.97 -10.20
C ALA A 140 0.44 6.63 -10.14
N ILE A 141 0.36 7.95 -10.03
CA ILE A 141 -0.92 8.67 -9.92
C ILE A 141 -1.89 8.32 -11.07
N PRO A 142 -1.47 8.33 -12.35
CA PRO A 142 -2.39 7.97 -13.44
C PRO A 142 -2.98 6.57 -13.30
N PHE A 143 -2.21 5.61 -12.81
CA PHE A 143 -2.70 4.26 -12.55
C PHE A 143 -3.83 4.27 -11.51
N TYR A 144 -3.62 4.92 -10.38
CA TYR A 144 -4.65 4.98 -9.33
C TYR A 144 -5.88 5.75 -9.80
N GLN A 145 -5.71 6.82 -10.57
CA GLN A 145 -6.83 7.54 -11.15
C GLN A 145 -7.66 6.63 -12.06
N SER A 146 -7.02 5.78 -12.86
CA SER A 146 -7.70 4.81 -13.71
C SER A 146 -8.50 3.77 -12.90
N GLN A 147 -8.16 3.57 -11.63
CA GLN A 147 -8.85 2.65 -10.72
C GLN A 147 -9.88 3.36 -9.83
N GLY A 148 -10.18 4.62 -10.10
CA GLY A 148 -11.21 5.37 -9.38
C GLY A 148 -10.74 6.10 -8.13
N TRP A 149 -9.45 6.22 -7.93
CA TRP A 149 -8.86 7.00 -6.83
C TRP A 149 -8.73 8.46 -7.22
N GLU A 150 -8.91 9.35 -6.27
CA GLU A 150 -8.88 10.79 -6.47
C GLU A 150 -7.78 11.44 -5.64
N ILE A 151 -7.10 12.45 -6.20
CA ILE A 151 -6.12 13.25 -5.49
C ILE A 151 -6.85 14.12 -4.46
N ILE A 152 -6.32 14.19 -3.23
CA ILE A 152 -6.95 14.93 -2.13
C ILE A 152 -6.06 16.03 -1.54
N ASP A 153 -4.81 16.17 -2.00
CA ASP A 153 -3.90 17.19 -1.49
C ASP A 153 -2.91 17.67 -2.57
N GLU A 154 -2.08 18.62 -2.17
CA GLU A 154 -0.97 19.09 -3.00
C GLU A 154 0.19 18.10 -2.95
N GLU A 155 1.11 18.24 -3.89
CA GLU A 155 2.33 17.44 -3.97
C GLU A 155 3.22 17.69 -2.75
N TYR A 156 3.82 16.63 -2.25
CA TYR A 156 4.80 16.68 -1.17
C TYR A 156 5.92 15.67 -1.42
N GLU A 157 7.06 15.92 -0.79
CA GLU A 157 8.20 15.01 -0.87
C GLU A 157 8.25 14.10 0.35
N ILE A 158 8.42 12.79 0.11
CA ILE A 158 8.86 11.85 1.15
C ILE A 158 10.37 11.71 0.97
N ILE A 159 11.12 12.22 1.94
CA ILE A 159 12.58 12.29 1.86
C ILE A 159 13.18 10.90 1.62
N GLY A 160 14.05 10.80 0.62
CA GLY A 160 14.68 9.55 0.22
C GLY A 160 13.84 8.68 -0.71
N ILE A 161 12.58 9.03 -0.94
CA ILE A 161 11.65 8.28 -1.78
C ILE A 161 11.24 9.08 -3.02
N GLY A 162 10.84 10.35 -2.84
CA GLY A 162 10.46 11.24 -3.95
C GLY A 162 9.14 11.93 -3.75
N LEU A 163 8.65 12.52 -4.84
CA LEU A 163 7.39 13.28 -4.85
C LEU A 163 6.18 12.36 -4.80
N HIS A 164 5.22 12.75 -3.97
CA HIS A 164 3.98 11.99 -3.72
C HIS A 164 2.77 12.92 -3.68
N ARG A 165 1.59 12.32 -3.86
CA ARG A 165 0.31 12.96 -3.55
C ARG A 165 -0.57 11.95 -2.83
N SER A 166 -1.31 12.42 -1.85
CA SER A 166 -2.30 11.57 -1.17
C SER A 166 -3.54 11.43 -2.04
N MET A 167 -4.12 10.25 -2.04
CA MET A 167 -5.30 9.91 -2.80
C MET A 167 -6.29 9.16 -1.93
N MET A 168 -7.57 9.22 -2.29
CA MET A 168 -8.61 8.46 -1.61
C MET A 168 -9.62 7.87 -2.59
N LYS A 169 -10.35 6.86 -2.13
CA LYS A 169 -11.48 6.26 -2.83
C LYS A 169 -12.56 5.91 -1.83
N HIS A 170 -13.81 6.23 -2.15
CA HIS A 170 -14.98 5.76 -1.40
C HIS A 170 -15.37 4.38 -1.91
N PHE A 171 -15.62 3.46 -0.98
CA PHE A 171 -16.08 2.11 -1.29
C PHE A 171 -17.61 2.03 -1.09
N GLY A 172 -18.26 1.35 -1.96
CA GLY A 172 -19.71 1.19 -1.84
C GLY A 172 -20.47 1.50 -3.11
#